data_4ea3b52453b9fa8d41b2229fa9c87519
#
_entry.id   4ea3b52453b9fa8d41b2229fa9c87519
#
_cell.length_a   1.000
_cell.length_b   1.000
_cell.length_c   1.000
_cell.angle_alpha   90.00
_cell.angle_beta   90.00
_cell.angle_gamma   90.00
#
_symmetry.space_group_name_H-M   'P 1'
#
loop_
_entity.id
_entity.type
_entity.pdbx_description
1 polymer ?
#
loop_
_entity_poly.entity_id
_entity_poly.type
_entity_poly.pdbx_seq_one_letter_code
_entity_poly.pdbx_strand_id
1 'polypeptide(L)'
;MLVIASNITTRNRKVAEALKPRPAEFISHKAEERIKKERTDFLQELAKECVEAGADVLEINLQQRYDEPDIMKFAVETIQNSVDCQLCLSSRNAETLKAGLRACRRPPIVNYVSLSTERLEETLPITARYGAEVILLIADPVSSASLEDILKSASVLVGTANESGISNKQIIVDPGVLHVTSDIGQRYTKTLLELLPALWEAFDPPVRTTCWINNVSAGAPRRLRTAINNTFLAMLAGVGLSSVFVDALNKETMRTIRLIRTLKDESIYSDRDAELC
;
A
#
# COMPACT_ATOMS: atom_id res chain seq x y z
N MET A 1 10.26 1.99 10.12
CA MET A 1 9.71 1.70 8.77
C MET A 1 8.26 1.27 8.90
N LEU A 2 7.32 1.93 8.22
CA LEU A 2 5.89 1.65 8.26
C LEU A 2 5.53 0.42 7.40
N VAL A 3 4.71 -0.48 7.91
CA VAL A 3 4.28 -1.71 7.22
C VAL A 3 2.84 -1.58 6.76
N ILE A 4 2.62 -1.61 5.45
CA ILE A 4 1.30 -1.56 4.82
C ILE A 4 0.94 -2.98 4.37
N ALA A 5 -0.03 -3.61 5.04
CA ALA A 5 -0.50 -4.94 4.66
C ALA A 5 -1.39 -4.88 3.43
N SER A 6 -1.01 -5.58 2.36
CA SER A 6 -1.74 -5.65 1.09
C SER A 6 -2.64 -6.90 0.97
N ASN A 7 -3.09 -7.42 2.11
CA ASN A 7 -3.83 -8.68 2.18
C ASN A 7 -5.31 -8.52 1.82
N ILE A 8 -5.92 -7.35 2.08
CA ILE A 8 -7.34 -7.09 1.82
C ILE A 8 -7.51 -6.53 0.41
N THR A 9 -7.32 -7.40 -0.57
CA THR A 9 -7.40 -7.06 -1.99
C THR A 9 -8.35 -7.99 -2.74
N THR A 10 -9.14 -7.43 -3.66
CA THR A 10 -10.03 -8.21 -4.54
C THR A 10 -9.30 -9.08 -5.57
N ARG A 11 -7.96 -9.07 -5.59
CA ARG A 11 -7.14 -10.11 -6.25
C ARG A 11 -7.21 -11.44 -5.51
N ASN A 12 -7.34 -11.42 -4.19
CA ASN A 12 -7.55 -12.60 -3.38
C ASN A 12 -8.99 -13.08 -3.54
N ARG A 13 -9.18 -14.34 -3.95
CA ARG A 13 -10.51 -14.91 -4.21
C ARG A 13 -11.42 -14.86 -2.98
N LYS A 14 -10.91 -15.16 -1.79
CA LYS A 14 -11.72 -15.14 -0.54
C LYS A 14 -12.16 -13.72 -0.19
N VAL A 15 -11.27 -12.73 -0.35
CA VAL A 15 -11.61 -11.31 -0.15
C VAL A 15 -12.63 -10.85 -1.20
N ALA A 16 -12.43 -11.23 -2.47
CA ALA A 16 -13.38 -10.90 -3.53
C ALA A 16 -14.77 -11.50 -3.27
N GLU A 17 -14.88 -12.73 -2.78
CA GLU A 17 -16.15 -13.34 -2.39
C GLU A 17 -16.80 -12.61 -1.18
N ALA A 18 -15.99 -12.21 -0.19
CA ALA A 18 -16.49 -11.45 0.95
C ALA A 18 -16.99 -10.05 0.59
N LEU A 19 -16.42 -9.43 -0.45
CA LEU A 19 -16.76 -8.08 -0.92
C LEU A 19 -17.73 -8.08 -2.13
N LYS A 20 -18.14 -9.24 -2.63
CA LYS A 20 -19.01 -9.36 -3.81
C LYS A 20 -20.34 -8.62 -3.60
N PRO A 21 -20.78 -7.74 -4.55
CA PRO A 21 -22.10 -7.16 -4.54
C PRO A 21 -23.17 -8.24 -4.49
N ARG A 22 -24.29 -7.96 -3.84
CA ARG A 22 -25.37 -8.94 -3.75
C ARG A 22 -26.21 -8.96 -5.02
N PRO A 23 -26.58 -10.14 -5.53
CA PRO A 23 -27.71 -10.22 -6.46
C PRO A 23 -28.99 -9.81 -5.70
N ALA A 24 -29.81 -9.00 -6.35
CA ALA A 24 -31.10 -8.52 -5.82
C ALA A 24 -32.17 -9.63 -5.68
N GLU A 25 -31.84 -10.89 -5.97
CA GLU A 25 -32.81 -11.97 -6.18
C GLU A 25 -32.81 -13.04 -5.08
N PHE A 26 -34.01 -13.24 -4.47
CA PHE A 26 -34.52 -14.45 -3.84
C PHE A 26 -33.72 -15.18 -2.74
N ILE A 27 -33.12 -14.45 -1.81
CA ILE A 27 -32.59 -15.08 -0.59
C ILE A 27 -33.50 -14.70 0.59
N SER A 28 -33.84 -15.65 1.47
CA SER A 28 -34.61 -15.35 2.69
C SER A 28 -33.78 -14.38 3.57
N HIS A 29 -34.48 -13.49 4.31
CA HIS A 29 -33.82 -12.52 5.22
C HIS A 29 -32.80 -13.19 6.18
N LYS A 30 -33.18 -14.38 6.73
CA LYS A 30 -32.26 -15.16 7.59
C LYS A 30 -31.00 -15.65 6.90
N ALA A 31 -31.09 -16.04 5.62
CA ALA A 31 -29.93 -16.45 4.84
C ALA A 31 -29.05 -15.24 4.49
N GLU A 32 -29.66 -14.11 4.24
CA GLU A 32 -29.00 -12.85 3.99
C GLU A 32 -28.18 -12.38 5.20
N GLU A 33 -28.76 -12.38 6.39
CA GLU A 33 -28.08 -12.03 7.64
C GLU A 33 -26.90 -12.97 7.92
N ARG A 34 -27.07 -14.29 7.70
CA ARG A 34 -25.98 -15.25 7.87
C ARG A 34 -24.82 -14.97 6.93
N ILE A 35 -25.09 -14.76 5.64
CA ILE A 35 -24.04 -14.46 4.65
C ILE A 35 -23.33 -13.14 4.99
N LYS A 36 -24.08 -12.12 5.40
CA LYS A 36 -23.51 -10.84 5.84
C LYS A 36 -22.57 -11.04 7.02
N LYS A 37 -23.01 -11.84 8.02
CA LYS A 37 -22.19 -12.15 9.19
C LYS A 37 -20.90 -12.89 8.81
N GLU A 38 -20.99 -13.96 8.02
CA GLU A 38 -19.82 -14.75 7.58
C GLU A 38 -18.78 -13.88 6.85
N ARG A 39 -19.23 -12.95 6.00
CA ARG A 39 -18.37 -12.00 5.29
C ARG A 39 -17.70 -10.99 6.23
N THR A 40 -18.48 -10.45 7.15
CA THR A 40 -18.00 -9.53 8.18
C THR A 40 -16.95 -10.20 9.04
N ASP A 41 -17.26 -11.39 9.57
CA ASP A 41 -16.36 -12.17 10.43
C ASP A 41 -15.04 -12.48 9.72
N PHE A 42 -15.10 -12.90 8.45
CA PHE A 42 -13.90 -13.18 7.65
C PHE A 42 -13.00 -11.94 7.46
N LEU A 43 -13.58 -10.78 7.10
CA LEU A 43 -12.80 -9.55 6.89
C LEU A 43 -12.19 -9.03 8.20
N GLN A 44 -12.93 -9.13 9.30
CA GLN A 44 -12.47 -8.74 10.62
C GLN A 44 -11.34 -9.64 11.12
N GLU A 45 -11.45 -10.95 10.92
CA GLU A 45 -10.39 -11.89 11.31
C GLU A 45 -9.12 -11.65 10.49
N LEU A 46 -9.24 -11.51 9.16
CA LEU A 46 -8.10 -11.18 8.30
C LEU A 46 -7.42 -9.86 8.71
N ALA A 47 -8.20 -8.84 9.08
CA ALA A 47 -7.65 -7.57 9.55
C ALA A 47 -6.88 -7.74 10.87
N LYS A 48 -7.42 -8.49 11.84
CA LYS A 48 -6.75 -8.81 13.11
C LYS A 48 -5.46 -9.58 12.89
N GLU A 49 -5.49 -10.65 12.09
CA GLU A 49 -4.30 -11.43 11.74
C GLU A 49 -3.18 -10.56 11.17
N CYS A 50 -3.51 -9.61 10.27
CA CYS A 50 -2.52 -8.70 9.70
C CYS A 50 -1.92 -7.74 10.75
N VAL A 51 -2.74 -7.19 11.65
CA VAL A 51 -2.28 -6.29 12.71
C VAL A 51 -1.44 -7.07 13.74
N GLU A 52 -1.86 -8.24 14.15
CA GLU A 52 -1.11 -9.13 15.06
C GLU A 52 0.23 -9.58 14.46
N ALA A 53 0.29 -9.75 13.15
CA ALA A 53 1.54 -10.03 12.44
C ALA A 53 2.50 -8.82 12.38
N GLY A 54 2.04 -7.60 12.73
CA GLY A 54 2.84 -6.39 12.83
C GLY A 54 2.61 -5.37 11.71
N ALA A 55 1.45 -5.41 11.04
CA ALA A 55 1.05 -4.35 10.10
C ALA A 55 0.67 -3.08 10.87
N ASP A 56 1.15 -1.92 10.40
CA ASP A 56 0.79 -0.60 10.94
C ASP A 56 -0.40 -0.01 10.20
N VAL A 57 -0.57 -0.36 8.92
CA VAL A 57 -1.61 0.12 8.01
C VAL A 57 -2.22 -1.06 7.27
N LEU A 58 -3.55 -1.06 7.09
CA LEU A 58 -4.24 -2.04 6.26
C LEU A 58 -4.69 -1.41 4.94
N GLU A 59 -4.22 -1.95 3.81
CA GLU A 59 -4.72 -1.57 2.49
C GLU A 59 -6.04 -2.27 2.19
N ILE A 60 -7.05 -1.49 1.77
CA ILE A 60 -8.30 -1.96 1.17
C ILE A 60 -8.22 -1.68 -0.32
N ASN A 61 -8.04 -2.72 -1.14
CA ASN A 61 -7.81 -2.60 -2.57
C ASN A 61 -8.95 -3.23 -3.39
N LEU A 62 -9.78 -2.37 -4.00
CA LEU A 62 -10.90 -2.76 -4.83
C LEU A 62 -10.61 -2.65 -6.34
N GLN A 63 -9.44 -2.19 -6.75
CA GLN A 63 -9.11 -1.83 -8.15
C GLN A 63 -9.33 -2.95 -9.18
N GLN A 64 -9.36 -4.20 -8.76
CA GLN A 64 -9.51 -5.34 -9.68
C GLN A 64 -10.95 -5.80 -9.86
N ARG A 65 -11.78 -5.67 -8.81
CA ARG A 65 -13.20 -6.08 -8.81
C ARG A 65 -13.98 -5.27 -7.78
N TYR A 66 -15.23 -5.01 -8.09
CA TYR A 66 -16.18 -4.39 -7.15
C TYR A 66 -15.72 -3.02 -6.65
N ASP A 67 -15.14 -2.22 -7.55
CA ASP A 67 -14.70 -0.85 -7.26
C ASP A 67 -15.91 0.09 -7.20
N GLU A 68 -16.72 -0.07 -6.16
CA GLU A 68 -18.01 0.57 -5.95
C GLU A 68 -18.08 1.27 -4.60
N PRO A 69 -18.77 2.44 -4.49
CA PRO A 69 -18.84 3.24 -3.25
C PRO A 69 -19.35 2.46 -2.03
N ASP A 70 -20.43 1.69 -2.18
CA ASP A 70 -21.03 0.94 -1.08
C ASP A 70 -20.14 -0.20 -0.60
N ILE A 71 -19.37 -0.81 -1.50
CA ILE A 71 -18.43 -1.89 -1.16
C ILE A 71 -17.23 -1.32 -0.40
N MET A 72 -16.69 -0.19 -0.83
CA MET A 72 -15.60 0.48 -0.10
C MET A 72 -16.06 0.91 1.29
N LYS A 73 -17.23 1.54 1.40
CA LYS A 73 -17.81 1.92 2.69
C LYS A 73 -17.98 0.71 3.62
N PHE A 74 -18.58 -0.38 3.12
CA PHE A 74 -18.75 -1.62 3.88
C PHE A 74 -17.42 -2.20 4.37
N ALA A 75 -16.40 -2.25 3.50
CA ALA A 75 -15.07 -2.75 3.87
C ALA A 75 -14.42 -1.89 4.96
N VAL A 76 -14.44 -0.56 4.79
CA VAL A 76 -13.88 0.39 5.77
C VAL A 76 -14.56 0.24 7.13
N GLU A 77 -15.90 0.29 7.18
CA GLU A 77 -16.67 0.18 8.43
C GLU A 77 -16.44 -1.18 9.11
N THR A 78 -16.42 -2.27 8.33
CA THR A 78 -16.19 -3.62 8.84
C THR A 78 -14.83 -3.76 9.51
N ILE A 79 -13.77 -3.27 8.86
CA ILE A 79 -12.41 -3.40 9.36
C ILE A 79 -12.19 -2.52 10.59
N GLN A 80 -12.62 -1.25 10.56
CA GLN A 80 -12.49 -0.33 11.69
C GLN A 80 -13.26 -0.76 12.95
N ASN A 81 -14.26 -1.65 12.81
CA ASN A 81 -14.97 -2.22 13.94
C ASN A 81 -14.20 -3.37 14.63
N SER A 82 -13.11 -3.85 14.04
CA SER A 82 -12.30 -4.96 14.58
C SER A 82 -10.91 -4.55 15.03
N VAL A 83 -10.32 -3.55 14.39
CA VAL A 83 -8.94 -3.10 14.64
C VAL A 83 -8.85 -1.57 14.64
N ASP A 84 -7.92 -1.04 15.44
CA ASP A 84 -7.61 0.39 15.50
C ASP A 84 -6.27 0.67 14.82
N CYS A 85 -6.25 0.66 13.47
CA CYS A 85 -5.09 1.00 12.66
C CYS A 85 -5.47 2.00 11.57
N GLN A 86 -4.47 2.65 10.97
CA GLN A 86 -4.68 3.50 9.80
C GLN A 86 -5.04 2.64 8.59
N LEU A 87 -5.89 3.17 7.70
CA LEU A 87 -6.25 2.49 6.46
C LEU A 87 -5.55 3.13 5.26
N CYS A 88 -5.30 2.32 4.24
CA CYS A 88 -4.85 2.75 2.93
C CYS A 88 -5.92 2.37 1.90
N LEU A 89 -6.44 3.33 1.15
CA LEU A 89 -7.56 3.12 0.22
C LEU A 89 -7.06 3.10 -1.21
N SER A 90 -7.32 2.00 -1.92
CA SER A 90 -6.95 1.78 -3.31
C SER A 90 -8.18 1.58 -4.18
N SER A 91 -8.50 2.58 -4.99
CA SER A 91 -9.64 2.60 -5.92
C SER A 91 -9.26 3.35 -7.20
N ARG A 92 -9.85 2.93 -8.34
CA ARG A 92 -9.78 3.67 -9.61
C ARG A 92 -10.95 4.62 -9.80
N ASN A 93 -11.97 4.52 -8.96
CA ASN A 93 -13.19 5.32 -9.04
C ASN A 93 -13.16 6.41 -7.96
N ALA A 94 -13.25 7.68 -8.36
CA ALA A 94 -13.21 8.82 -7.44
C ALA A 94 -14.38 8.81 -6.44
N GLU A 95 -15.59 8.38 -6.84
CA GLU A 95 -16.74 8.30 -5.93
C GLU A 95 -16.57 7.14 -4.92
N THR A 96 -15.96 6.02 -5.34
CA THR A 96 -15.59 4.92 -4.44
C THR A 96 -14.56 5.39 -3.41
N LEU A 97 -13.53 6.10 -3.86
CA LEU A 97 -12.53 6.68 -2.97
C LEU A 97 -13.16 7.66 -1.98
N LYS A 98 -14.03 8.55 -2.45
CA LYS A 98 -14.75 9.52 -1.62
C LYS A 98 -15.67 8.86 -0.58
N ALA A 99 -16.33 7.76 -0.95
CA ALA A 99 -17.12 6.97 0.00
C ALA A 99 -16.25 6.37 1.11
N GLY A 100 -15.08 5.82 0.76
CA GLY A 100 -14.10 5.31 1.72
C GLY A 100 -13.56 6.39 2.64
N LEU A 101 -13.14 7.54 2.08
CA LEU A 101 -12.64 8.69 2.84
C LEU A 101 -13.68 9.20 3.87
N ARG A 102 -14.95 9.24 3.49
CA ARG A 102 -16.05 9.62 4.40
C ARG A 102 -16.28 8.61 5.52
N ALA A 103 -16.07 7.33 5.27
CA ALA A 103 -16.29 6.26 6.23
C ALA A 103 -15.12 6.10 7.21
N CYS A 104 -13.91 6.59 6.88
CA CYS A 104 -12.75 6.50 7.74
C CYS A 104 -12.89 7.36 8.99
N ARG A 105 -12.58 6.77 10.17
CA ARG A 105 -12.59 7.46 11.48
C ARG A 105 -11.42 8.42 11.67
N ARG A 106 -10.32 8.20 10.96
CA ARG A 106 -9.12 9.06 10.92
C ARG A 106 -8.62 9.15 9.48
N PRO A 107 -7.84 10.20 9.15
CA PRO A 107 -7.33 10.38 7.80
C PRO A 107 -6.58 9.14 7.30
N PRO A 108 -7.00 8.53 6.19
CA PRO A 108 -6.32 7.37 5.61
C PRO A 108 -5.20 7.81 4.66
N ILE A 109 -4.50 6.81 4.10
CA ILE A 109 -3.62 6.98 2.94
C ILE A 109 -4.43 6.69 1.67
N VAL A 110 -4.30 7.53 0.65
CA VAL A 110 -4.85 7.30 -0.70
C VAL A 110 -3.78 6.67 -1.58
N ASN A 111 -4.04 5.51 -2.15
CA ASN A 111 -3.11 4.77 -3.01
C ASN A 111 -3.76 4.53 -4.39
N TYR A 112 -3.24 5.02 -5.45
CA TYR A 112 -2.18 5.98 -5.70
C TYR A 112 -2.64 7.02 -6.74
N VAL A 113 -1.85 8.08 -6.88
CA VAL A 113 -1.98 9.09 -7.93
C VAL A 113 -0.68 9.13 -8.73
N SER A 114 -0.76 9.27 -10.06
CA SER A 114 0.38 9.40 -10.95
C SER A 114 0.10 10.42 -12.06
N LEU A 115 1.14 10.91 -12.73
CA LEU A 115 0.99 11.87 -13.85
C LEU A 115 0.16 11.32 -15.01
N SER A 116 0.15 9.99 -15.22
CA SER A 116 -0.66 9.33 -16.24
C SER A 116 -2.11 9.06 -15.81
N THR A 117 -2.48 9.44 -14.59
CA THR A 117 -3.82 9.20 -14.05
C THR A 117 -4.77 10.29 -14.55
N GLU A 118 -5.76 9.94 -15.38
CA GLU A 118 -6.80 10.85 -15.89
C GLU A 118 -7.58 11.59 -14.78
N ARG A 119 -7.48 11.13 -13.54
CA ARG A 119 -8.18 11.62 -12.36
C ARG A 119 -7.29 12.36 -11.35
N LEU A 120 -6.08 12.74 -11.75
CA LEU A 120 -5.19 13.51 -10.88
C LEU A 120 -5.91 14.75 -10.30
N GLU A 121 -6.59 15.50 -11.18
CA GLU A 121 -7.32 16.72 -10.82
C GLU A 121 -8.53 16.48 -9.90
N GLU A 122 -9.12 15.29 -9.93
CA GLU A 122 -10.23 14.92 -9.04
C GLU A 122 -9.76 14.35 -7.71
N THR A 123 -8.69 13.53 -7.73
CA THR A 123 -8.25 12.78 -6.56
C THR A 123 -7.50 13.66 -5.56
N LEU A 124 -6.61 14.54 -6.01
CA LEU A 124 -5.81 15.39 -5.09
C LEU A 124 -6.67 16.36 -4.28
N PRO A 125 -7.64 17.11 -4.86
CA PRO A 125 -8.51 18.00 -4.08
C PRO A 125 -9.38 17.24 -3.06
N ILE A 126 -9.86 16.04 -3.42
CA ILE A 126 -10.62 15.21 -2.49
C ILE A 126 -9.72 14.74 -1.34
N THR A 127 -8.50 14.28 -1.65
CA THR A 127 -7.51 13.85 -0.66
C THR A 127 -7.18 14.97 0.32
N ALA A 128 -6.89 16.17 -0.19
CA ALA A 128 -6.64 17.37 0.62
C ALA A 128 -7.84 17.71 1.52
N ARG A 129 -9.05 17.70 0.98
CA ARG A 129 -10.28 18.01 1.72
C ARG A 129 -10.50 17.12 2.94
N TYR A 130 -10.10 15.83 2.87
CA TYR A 130 -10.23 14.90 3.99
C TYR A 130 -8.97 14.83 4.87
N GLY A 131 -7.96 15.67 4.62
CA GLY A 131 -6.70 15.66 5.34
C GLY A 131 -5.93 14.34 5.21
N ALA A 132 -6.22 13.57 4.17
CA ALA A 132 -5.62 12.27 3.93
C ALA A 132 -4.17 12.41 3.44
N GLU A 133 -3.39 11.35 3.62
CA GLU A 133 -2.08 11.21 2.99
C GLU A 133 -2.24 10.67 1.57
N VAL A 134 -1.25 10.86 0.70
CA VAL A 134 -1.29 10.37 -0.67
C VAL A 134 0.00 9.66 -1.06
N ILE A 135 -0.14 8.54 -1.76
CA ILE A 135 0.97 7.88 -2.44
C ILE A 135 1.03 8.39 -3.87
N LEU A 136 2.18 8.96 -4.22
CA LEU A 136 2.47 9.47 -5.56
C LEU A 136 3.38 8.47 -6.29
N LEU A 137 2.84 7.79 -7.30
CA LEU A 137 3.60 6.87 -8.14
C LEU A 137 4.31 7.66 -9.25
N ILE A 138 5.63 7.76 -9.15
CA ILE A 138 6.45 8.54 -10.09
C ILE A 138 7.05 7.70 -11.23
N ALA A 139 6.94 6.36 -11.17
CA ALA A 139 7.50 5.50 -12.19
C ALA A 139 6.66 5.53 -13.47
N ASP A 140 7.32 5.82 -14.58
CA ASP A 140 6.91 5.34 -15.90
C ASP A 140 7.71 4.06 -16.21
N PRO A 141 7.09 2.87 -16.15
CA PRO A 141 7.81 1.59 -16.29
C PRO A 141 8.40 1.38 -17.69
N VAL A 142 8.09 2.22 -18.66
CA VAL A 142 8.51 2.07 -20.06
C VAL A 142 9.79 2.87 -20.38
N SER A 143 10.09 3.89 -19.60
CA SER A 143 11.26 4.74 -19.89
C SER A 143 12.51 4.21 -19.16
N SER A 144 13.63 4.12 -19.90
CA SER A 144 14.99 4.04 -19.36
C SER A 144 15.38 5.39 -18.74
N ALA A 145 14.50 5.94 -17.88
CA ALA A 145 14.66 7.27 -17.32
C ALA A 145 15.93 7.33 -16.47
N SER A 146 16.70 8.37 -16.67
CA SER A 146 17.83 8.68 -15.80
C SER A 146 17.32 9.04 -14.39
N LEU A 147 18.20 8.99 -13.39
CA LEU A 147 17.89 9.46 -12.05
C LEU A 147 17.31 10.89 -12.07
N GLU A 148 17.87 11.76 -12.93
CA GLU A 148 17.41 13.14 -13.08
C GLU A 148 15.98 13.23 -13.63
N ASP A 149 15.62 12.40 -14.62
CA ASP A 149 14.25 12.38 -15.17
C ASP A 149 13.22 11.91 -14.15
N ILE A 150 13.59 10.91 -13.33
CA ILE A 150 12.73 10.42 -12.25
C ILE A 150 12.53 11.51 -11.18
N LEU A 151 13.60 12.23 -10.80
CA LEU A 151 13.50 13.33 -9.84
C LEU A 151 12.67 14.50 -10.40
N LYS A 152 12.77 14.81 -11.70
CA LYS A 152 11.89 15.79 -12.34
C LYS A 152 10.42 15.37 -12.25
N SER A 153 10.11 14.11 -12.56
CA SER A 153 8.75 13.58 -12.45
C SER A 153 8.23 13.64 -11.01
N ALA A 154 9.09 13.33 -10.03
CA ALA A 154 8.77 13.48 -8.61
C ALA A 154 8.46 14.93 -8.27
N SER A 155 9.30 15.88 -8.71
CA SER A 155 9.14 17.31 -8.42
C SER A 155 7.82 17.86 -9.00
N VAL A 156 7.47 17.47 -10.23
CA VAL A 156 6.20 17.88 -10.84
C VAL A 156 5.02 17.33 -10.05
N LEU A 157 5.03 16.05 -9.72
CA LEU A 157 3.89 15.41 -9.04
C LEU A 157 3.73 15.88 -7.59
N VAL A 158 4.83 16.06 -6.86
CA VAL A 158 4.83 16.65 -5.52
C VAL A 158 4.36 18.10 -5.56
N GLY A 159 4.83 18.89 -6.53
CA GLY A 159 4.38 20.28 -6.72
C GLY A 159 2.87 20.36 -6.98
N THR A 160 2.33 19.52 -7.86
CA THR A 160 0.88 19.45 -8.13
C THR A 160 0.07 19.06 -6.87
N ALA A 161 0.59 18.15 -6.05
CA ALA A 161 -0.04 17.77 -4.80
C ALA A 161 -0.01 18.95 -3.79
N ASN A 162 1.10 19.67 -3.71
CA ASN A 162 1.21 20.86 -2.85
C ASN A 162 0.24 21.97 -3.29
N GLU A 163 0.10 22.23 -4.59
CA GLU A 163 -0.87 23.18 -5.15
C GLU A 163 -2.32 22.80 -4.82
N SER A 164 -2.58 21.52 -4.66
CA SER A 164 -3.89 20.98 -4.21
C SER A 164 -4.09 21.07 -2.69
N GLY A 165 -3.12 21.59 -1.92
CA GLY A 165 -3.19 21.75 -0.46
C GLY A 165 -2.68 20.55 0.35
N ILE A 166 -1.97 19.61 -0.26
CA ILE A 166 -1.36 18.45 0.42
C ILE A 166 0.10 18.79 0.74
N SER A 167 0.47 18.82 2.02
CA SER A 167 1.84 19.11 2.45
C SER A 167 2.79 17.93 2.22
N ASN A 168 4.12 18.19 2.12
CA ASN A 168 5.12 17.13 1.97
C ASN A 168 5.04 16.05 3.07
N LYS A 169 4.63 16.42 4.30
CA LYS A 169 4.42 15.46 5.41
C LYS A 169 3.31 14.43 5.14
N GLN A 170 2.38 14.77 4.26
CA GLN A 170 1.27 13.90 3.85
C GLN A 170 1.58 13.14 2.55
N ILE A 171 2.73 13.39 1.93
CA ILE A 171 3.13 12.78 0.67
C ILE A 171 4.05 11.58 0.92
N ILE A 172 3.76 10.49 0.23
CA ILE A 172 4.56 9.27 0.17
C ILE A 172 4.87 9.00 -1.30
N VAL A 173 6.13 9.00 -1.68
CA VAL A 173 6.54 8.75 -3.07
C VAL A 173 6.77 7.25 -3.27
N ASP A 174 6.10 6.66 -4.26
CA ASP A 174 6.38 5.32 -4.76
C ASP A 174 7.19 5.44 -6.06
N PRO A 175 8.47 5.10 -6.06
CA PRO A 175 9.26 5.12 -7.28
C PRO A 175 8.94 3.98 -8.25
N GLY A 176 8.03 3.08 -7.86
CA GLY A 176 7.79 1.83 -8.56
C GLY A 176 8.90 0.80 -8.38
N VAL A 177 8.60 -0.45 -8.64
CA VAL A 177 9.57 -1.56 -8.60
C VAL A 177 9.42 -2.40 -9.84
N LEU A 178 10.50 -2.57 -10.60
CA LEU A 178 10.58 -3.47 -11.74
C LEU A 178 11.13 -4.83 -11.31
N HIS A 179 10.74 -5.89 -12.03
CA HIS A 179 11.15 -7.26 -11.68
C HIS A 179 12.60 -7.56 -12.13
N VAL A 180 13.39 -8.18 -11.23
CA VAL A 180 14.81 -8.50 -11.47
C VAL A 180 15.03 -9.58 -12.52
N THR A 181 13.98 -10.22 -13.01
CA THR A 181 14.07 -11.22 -14.08
C THR A 181 14.27 -10.63 -15.48
N SER A 182 14.39 -9.30 -15.57
CA SER A 182 14.70 -8.57 -16.79
C SER A 182 15.93 -7.66 -16.59
N ASP A 183 16.69 -7.41 -17.65
CA ASP A 183 17.87 -6.55 -17.63
C ASP A 183 17.53 -5.11 -17.21
N ILE A 184 16.38 -4.60 -17.66
CA ILE A 184 15.89 -3.28 -17.27
C ILE A 184 15.59 -3.26 -15.76
N GLY A 185 14.93 -4.28 -15.24
CA GLY A 185 14.60 -4.39 -13.82
C GLY A 185 15.84 -4.47 -12.93
N GLN A 186 16.87 -5.21 -13.36
CA GLN A 186 18.14 -5.28 -12.62
C GLN A 186 18.82 -3.91 -12.54
N ARG A 187 18.91 -3.18 -13.67
CA ARG A 187 19.45 -1.82 -13.68
C ARG A 187 18.62 -0.88 -12.83
N TYR A 188 17.31 -0.93 -12.94
CA TYR A 188 16.40 -0.09 -12.17
C TYR A 188 16.51 -0.34 -10.66
N THR A 189 16.73 -1.58 -10.23
CA THR A 189 16.99 -1.91 -8.83
C THR A 189 18.18 -1.12 -8.26
N LYS A 190 19.28 -0.99 -9.05
CA LYS A 190 20.42 -0.16 -8.67
C LYS A 190 20.03 1.33 -8.60
N THR A 191 19.29 1.82 -9.60
CA THR A 191 18.82 3.22 -9.61
C THR A 191 17.97 3.54 -8.39
N LEU A 192 17.12 2.61 -7.89
CA LEU A 192 16.32 2.82 -6.70
C LEU A 192 17.16 3.04 -5.43
N LEU A 193 18.30 2.40 -5.31
CA LEU A 193 19.22 2.60 -4.17
C LEU A 193 19.83 4.00 -4.15
N GLU A 194 20.02 4.62 -5.31
CA GLU A 194 20.50 5.98 -5.48
C GLU A 194 19.37 7.00 -5.35
N LEU A 195 18.17 6.64 -5.81
CA LEU A 195 16.99 7.51 -5.86
C LEU A 195 16.42 7.82 -4.47
N LEU A 196 16.34 6.82 -3.56
CA LEU A 196 15.71 7.04 -2.26
C LEU A 196 16.40 8.12 -1.42
N PRO A 197 17.76 8.15 -1.28
CA PRO A 197 18.45 9.27 -0.64
C PRO A 197 18.23 10.59 -1.37
N ALA A 198 18.27 10.59 -2.71
CA ALA A 198 18.07 11.79 -3.51
C ALA A 198 16.65 12.39 -3.36
N LEU A 199 15.62 11.56 -3.22
CA LEU A 199 14.25 12.03 -2.91
C LEU A 199 14.18 12.68 -1.53
N TRP A 200 14.91 12.15 -0.54
CA TRP A 200 14.96 12.75 0.78
C TRP A 200 15.58 14.15 0.77
N GLU A 201 16.63 14.33 -0.03
CA GLU A 201 17.34 15.61 -0.15
C GLU A 201 16.62 16.64 -1.05
N ALA A 202 15.80 16.16 -1.99
CA ALA A 202 15.15 17.02 -2.99
C ALA A 202 13.99 17.86 -2.43
N PHE A 203 13.45 17.54 -1.25
CA PHE A 203 12.25 18.19 -0.71
C PHE A 203 12.46 18.67 0.73
N ASP A 204 11.92 19.87 1.06
CA ASP A 204 11.93 20.43 2.41
C ASP A 204 10.48 20.83 2.82
N PRO A 205 9.88 20.22 3.86
CA PRO A 205 10.37 19.03 4.55
C PRO A 205 10.43 17.81 3.63
N PRO A 206 11.29 16.80 3.94
CA PRO A 206 11.42 15.60 3.12
C PRO A 206 10.10 14.85 2.96
N VAL A 207 9.88 14.28 1.78
CA VAL A 207 8.76 13.36 1.53
C VAL A 207 9.12 11.96 2.00
N ARG A 208 8.11 11.17 2.39
CA ARG A 208 8.29 9.75 2.69
C ARG A 208 8.32 8.93 1.42
N THR A 209 8.80 7.69 1.53
CA THR A 209 8.90 6.76 0.39
C THR A 209 8.22 5.43 0.70
N THR A 210 7.73 4.76 -0.34
CA THR A 210 7.15 3.42 -0.26
C THR A 210 7.50 2.57 -1.47
N CYS A 211 7.27 1.27 -1.38
CA CYS A 211 7.31 0.39 -2.54
C CYS A 211 6.47 -0.87 -2.36
N TRP A 212 6.05 -1.48 -3.47
CA TRP A 212 5.46 -2.81 -3.54
C TRP A 212 6.56 -3.85 -3.70
N ILE A 213 7.07 -4.37 -2.56
CA ILE A 213 8.25 -5.23 -2.56
C ILE A 213 8.08 -6.49 -3.41
N ASN A 214 6.87 -7.05 -3.48
CA ASN A 214 6.60 -8.28 -4.24
C ASN A 214 6.81 -8.12 -5.76
N ASN A 215 6.83 -6.90 -6.28
CA ASN A 215 7.06 -6.64 -7.70
C ASN A 215 8.47 -7.02 -8.13
N VAL A 216 9.47 -6.88 -7.26
CA VAL A 216 10.87 -7.21 -7.60
C VAL A 216 11.07 -8.66 -8.01
N SER A 217 10.29 -9.59 -7.44
CA SER A 217 10.36 -11.02 -7.73
C SER A 217 9.33 -11.52 -8.76
N ALA A 218 8.59 -10.61 -9.42
CA ALA A 218 7.64 -11.00 -10.45
C ALA A 218 8.36 -11.79 -11.57
N GLY A 219 7.75 -12.89 -12.02
CA GLY A 219 8.36 -13.80 -12.99
C GLY A 219 9.37 -14.80 -12.41
N ALA A 220 9.91 -14.59 -11.21
CA ALA A 220 10.81 -15.54 -10.57
C ALA A 220 10.07 -16.81 -10.08
N PRO A 221 10.75 -17.98 -10.00
CA PRO A 221 10.20 -19.20 -9.40
C PRO A 221 9.70 -18.94 -7.96
N ARG A 222 8.53 -19.48 -7.61
CA ARG A 222 7.90 -19.25 -6.30
C ARG A 222 8.84 -19.44 -5.11
N ARG A 223 9.65 -20.53 -5.13
CA ARG A 223 10.60 -20.84 -4.04
C ARG A 223 11.68 -19.79 -3.79
N LEU A 224 11.92 -18.89 -4.75
CA LEU A 224 12.96 -17.84 -4.66
C LEU A 224 12.38 -16.48 -4.31
N ARG A 225 11.05 -16.28 -4.44
CA ARG A 225 10.44 -14.94 -4.34
C ARG A 225 10.65 -14.30 -2.97
N THR A 226 10.43 -15.04 -1.89
CA THR A 226 10.59 -14.50 -0.54
C THR A 226 12.04 -14.07 -0.28
N ALA A 227 13.02 -14.88 -0.69
CA ALA A 227 14.44 -14.50 -0.55
C ALA A 227 14.79 -13.24 -1.35
N ILE A 228 14.33 -13.14 -2.61
CA ILE A 228 14.54 -11.95 -3.45
C ILE A 228 13.89 -10.72 -2.81
N ASN A 229 12.62 -10.82 -2.39
CA ASN A 229 11.89 -9.73 -1.76
C ASN A 229 12.58 -9.24 -0.48
N ASN A 230 12.94 -10.16 0.41
CA ASN A 230 13.53 -9.82 1.70
C ASN A 230 14.94 -9.24 1.56
N THR A 231 15.75 -9.74 0.63
CA THR A 231 17.05 -9.16 0.31
C THR A 231 16.91 -7.72 -0.20
N PHE A 232 16.00 -7.51 -1.16
CA PHE A 232 15.77 -6.18 -1.72
C PHE A 232 15.20 -5.21 -0.69
N LEU A 233 14.27 -5.68 0.14
CA LEU A 233 13.72 -4.90 1.25
C LEU A 233 14.81 -4.42 2.21
N ALA A 234 15.74 -5.29 2.61
CA ALA A 234 16.85 -4.92 3.48
C ALA A 234 17.75 -3.87 2.84
N MET A 235 18.04 -3.98 1.53
CA MET A 235 18.82 -3.00 0.78
C MET A 235 18.13 -1.63 0.75
N LEU A 236 16.83 -1.58 0.43
CA LEU A 236 16.06 -0.34 0.39
C LEU A 236 15.91 0.30 1.78
N ALA A 237 15.71 -0.51 2.81
CA ALA A 237 15.64 -0.04 4.19
C ALA A 237 16.96 0.62 4.63
N GLY A 238 18.10 0.08 4.19
CA GLY A 238 19.42 0.65 4.45
C GLY A 238 19.65 2.02 3.82
N VAL A 239 18.96 2.35 2.73
CA VAL A 239 19.04 3.65 2.03
C VAL A 239 17.85 4.57 2.29
N GLY A 240 17.02 4.29 3.32
CA GLY A 240 16.01 5.25 3.78
C GLY A 240 14.58 4.96 3.37
N LEU A 241 14.22 3.77 2.87
CA LEU A 241 12.81 3.43 2.62
C LEU A 241 11.97 3.63 3.89
N SER A 242 10.91 4.44 3.80
CA SER A 242 10.09 4.82 4.95
C SER A 242 8.94 3.86 5.21
N SER A 243 8.37 3.27 4.15
CA SER A 243 7.25 2.33 4.24
C SER A 243 7.28 1.27 3.15
N VAL A 244 6.54 0.18 3.33
CA VAL A 244 6.54 -0.94 2.38
C VAL A 244 5.19 -1.65 2.33
N PHE A 245 4.73 -1.97 1.11
CA PHE A 245 3.60 -2.87 0.90
C PHE A 245 4.06 -4.33 0.91
N VAL A 246 3.46 -5.12 1.79
CA VAL A 246 3.79 -6.55 1.97
C VAL A 246 2.55 -7.42 2.14
N ASP A 247 2.71 -8.72 1.93
CA ASP A 247 1.84 -9.73 2.52
C ASP A 247 2.24 -9.89 4.00
N ALA A 248 1.44 -9.31 4.90
CA ALA A 248 1.70 -9.34 6.35
C ALA A 248 1.63 -10.76 6.93
N LEU A 249 0.98 -11.70 6.26
CA LEU A 249 0.92 -13.10 6.69
C LEU A 249 2.12 -13.93 6.20
N ASN A 250 3.05 -13.33 5.43
CA ASN A 250 4.32 -13.96 5.11
C ASN A 250 5.29 -13.83 6.29
N LYS A 251 5.39 -14.89 7.10
CA LYS A 251 6.19 -14.93 8.33
C LYS A 251 7.66 -14.56 8.11
N GLU A 252 8.28 -15.02 7.03
CA GLU A 252 9.69 -14.72 6.73
C GLU A 252 9.90 -13.22 6.41
N THR A 253 8.98 -12.63 5.66
CA THR A 253 9.03 -11.19 5.35
C THR A 253 8.82 -10.36 6.62
N MET A 254 7.84 -10.70 7.45
CA MET A 254 7.59 -9.99 8.70
C MET A 254 8.74 -10.14 9.70
N ARG A 255 9.39 -11.33 9.76
CA ARG A 255 10.62 -11.50 10.51
C ARG A 255 11.73 -10.58 10.02
N THR A 256 11.95 -10.52 8.71
CA THR A 256 12.94 -9.61 8.12
C THR A 256 12.66 -8.15 8.49
N ILE A 257 11.40 -7.72 8.47
CA ILE A 257 11.00 -6.37 8.89
C ILE A 257 11.31 -6.11 10.36
N ARG A 258 11.00 -7.06 11.26
CA ARG A 258 11.32 -6.93 12.68
C ARG A 258 12.82 -6.77 12.90
N LEU A 259 13.64 -7.59 12.25
CA LEU A 259 15.10 -7.47 12.31
C LEU A 259 15.60 -6.13 11.78
N ILE A 260 15.04 -5.63 10.67
CA ILE A 260 15.38 -4.31 10.12
C ILE A 260 15.04 -3.21 11.13
N ARG A 261 13.85 -3.24 11.75
CA ARG A 261 13.46 -2.28 12.80
C ARG A 261 14.42 -2.30 13.99
N THR A 262 14.82 -3.49 14.45
CA THR A 262 15.81 -3.64 15.52
C THR A 262 17.17 -3.06 15.12
N LEU A 263 17.67 -3.39 13.93
CA LEU A 263 18.97 -2.91 13.45
C LEU A 263 19.00 -1.38 13.18
N LYS A 264 17.83 -0.76 13.00
CA LYS A 264 17.66 0.69 12.85
C LYS A 264 17.33 1.40 14.17
N ASP A 265 17.39 0.72 15.30
CA ASP A 265 17.01 1.26 16.61
C ASP A 265 15.53 1.73 16.70
N GLU A 266 14.67 1.16 15.87
CA GLU A 266 13.23 1.43 15.88
C GLU A 266 12.45 0.49 16.82
N SER A 267 13.10 -0.59 17.30
CA SER A 267 12.55 -1.55 18.26
C SER A 267 13.67 -2.21 19.08
N ILE A 268 13.35 -2.64 20.30
CA ILE A 268 14.28 -3.37 21.20
C ILE A 268 14.41 -4.81 20.68
N TYR A 269 15.65 -5.33 20.64
CA TYR A 269 15.92 -6.73 20.27
C TYR A 269 15.27 -7.71 21.25
N SER A 270 14.67 -8.75 20.69
CA SER A 270 14.15 -9.90 21.41
C SER A 270 14.44 -11.17 20.60
N ASP A 271 14.86 -12.25 21.23
CA ASP A 271 15.07 -13.56 20.57
C ASP A 271 13.79 -13.99 19.83
N ARG A 272 12.63 -13.74 20.43
CA ARG A 272 11.32 -14.03 19.85
C ARG A 272 11.08 -13.33 18.53
N ASP A 273 11.63 -12.12 18.33
CA ASP A 273 11.49 -11.36 17.08
C ASP A 273 12.36 -11.95 15.96
N ALA A 274 13.40 -12.69 16.32
CA ALA A 274 14.27 -13.38 15.38
C ALA A 274 13.76 -14.78 15.00
N GLU A 275 12.83 -15.35 15.75
CA GLU A 275 12.24 -16.66 15.46
C GLU A 275 11.11 -16.58 14.44
N LEU A 276 10.93 -17.67 13.68
CA LEU A 276 9.74 -17.88 12.83
C LEU A 276 8.63 -18.42 13.74
N CYS A 277 7.70 -17.56 14.12
CA CYS A 277 6.52 -17.96 14.89
C CYS A 277 5.53 -18.77 14.05
#